data_42ac4d3dc82547c93a587464da187a34
#
_entry.id   42ac4d3dc82547c93a587464da187a34
#
_cell.length_a   1.000
_cell.length_b   1.000
_cell.length_c   1.000
_cell.angle_alpha   90.00
_cell.angle_beta   90.00
_cell.angle_gamma   90.00
#
_symmetry.space_group_name_H-M   'P 1'
#
loop_
_entity.id
_entity.type
_entity.pdbx_description
1 polymer ?
#
loop_
_entity_poly.entity_id
_entity_poly.type
_entity_poly.pdbx_seq_one_letter_code
_entity_poly.pdbx_strand_id
1 'polypeptide(L)'
;MRVLAVPCLLSALVLSACTADSPPPPRLISPSVAEGALPLNARRLEIIENWKMPIEPPYIGHLQQPYPGNLVSQWATRTLVPAGGSGELILDITRAAVTKVKLPRQVGLTNALTDQQDAEIKVEFEAQLMWLQPVGGSQAMIKLVASHAVTIPESSSANDVKRAVNECLNAALEGLDRQARLELDKLDNVILP
;
A
#
# COMPACT_ATOMS: atom_id res chain seq x y z
N MET A 1 1.91 -79.80 36.13
CA MET A 1 2.68 -78.72 35.44
C MET A 1 1.69 -77.74 34.86
N ARG A 2 1.51 -76.59 35.44
CA ARG A 2 0.66 -75.50 34.98
C ARG A 2 1.55 -74.34 34.51
N VAL A 3 1.46 -74.05 33.22
CA VAL A 3 2.16 -72.92 32.60
C VAL A 3 1.27 -71.70 32.70
N LEU A 4 1.72 -70.66 33.41
CA LEU A 4 1.06 -69.34 33.48
C LEU A 4 1.52 -68.53 32.29
N ALA A 5 0.58 -68.12 31.44
CA ALA A 5 0.80 -67.13 30.41
C ALA A 5 0.56 -65.71 30.95
N VAL A 6 1.56 -64.84 30.82
CA VAL A 6 1.50 -63.41 31.16
C VAL A 6 1.15 -62.64 29.90
N PRO A 7 0.09 -61.83 29.90
CA PRO A 7 -0.19 -60.94 28.78
C PRO A 7 0.68 -59.67 28.88
N CYS A 8 1.45 -59.40 27.85
CA CYS A 8 2.20 -58.19 27.64
C CYS A 8 1.27 -57.06 27.15
N LEU A 9 0.99 -56.08 27.99
CA LEU A 9 0.19 -54.92 27.65
C LEU A 9 1.07 -53.92 26.88
N LEU A 10 0.88 -53.81 25.57
CA LEU A 10 1.51 -52.81 24.74
C LEU A 10 0.75 -51.49 24.87
N SER A 11 1.28 -50.53 25.64
CA SER A 11 0.79 -49.14 25.69
C SER A 11 1.20 -48.38 24.45
N ALA A 12 0.29 -48.11 23.55
CA ALA A 12 0.51 -47.23 22.41
C ALA A 12 0.44 -45.76 22.86
N LEU A 13 1.61 -45.10 22.93
CA LEU A 13 1.69 -43.64 23.06
C LEU A 13 1.23 -42.99 21.75
N VAL A 14 0.06 -42.36 21.75
CA VAL A 14 -0.40 -41.50 20.66
C VAL A 14 0.26 -40.12 20.85
N LEU A 15 1.29 -39.82 20.07
CA LEU A 15 1.86 -38.49 19.95
C LEU A 15 0.90 -37.63 19.11
N SER A 16 0.12 -36.79 19.78
CA SER A 16 -0.65 -35.74 19.13
C SER A 16 0.34 -34.66 18.63
N ALA A 17 0.70 -34.70 17.35
CA ALA A 17 1.41 -33.62 16.69
C ALA A 17 0.45 -32.43 16.54
N CYS A 18 0.61 -31.40 17.38
CA CYS A 18 0.04 -30.09 17.11
C CYS A 18 0.68 -29.54 15.85
N THR A 19 0.02 -29.60 14.73
CA THR A 19 0.36 -28.83 13.55
C THR A 19 0.01 -27.38 13.87
N ALA A 20 1.03 -26.59 14.25
CA ALA A 20 0.90 -25.14 14.31
C ALA A 20 0.65 -24.67 12.87
N ASP A 21 -0.57 -24.20 12.59
CA ASP A 21 -0.86 -23.52 11.35
C ASP A 21 0.07 -22.31 11.25
N SER A 22 1.03 -22.40 10.36
CA SER A 22 1.89 -21.25 10.05
C SER A 22 1.01 -20.15 9.45
N PRO A 23 1.05 -18.92 10.00
CA PRO A 23 0.30 -17.82 9.40
C PRO A 23 0.70 -17.67 7.93
N PRO A 24 -0.26 -17.40 7.03
CA PRO A 24 0.03 -17.26 5.62
C PRO A 24 1.11 -16.18 5.42
N PRO A 25 2.03 -16.39 4.47
CA PRO A 25 3.09 -15.42 4.21
C PRO A 25 2.46 -14.06 3.87
N PRO A 26 3.08 -12.95 4.32
CA PRO A 26 2.59 -11.62 4.01
C PRO A 26 2.51 -11.47 2.49
N ARG A 27 1.33 -11.10 1.99
CA ARG A 27 1.15 -10.83 0.56
C ARG A 27 2.10 -9.71 0.18
N LEU A 28 2.94 -9.98 -0.81
CA LEU A 28 3.74 -8.94 -1.43
C LEU A 28 2.78 -7.86 -1.96
N ILE A 29 3.10 -6.60 -1.68
CA ILE A 29 2.36 -5.47 -2.24
C ILE A 29 2.60 -5.51 -3.74
N SER A 30 1.60 -5.98 -4.48
CA SER A 30 1.51 -5.70 -5.90
C SER A 30 0.53 -4.54 -6.01
N PRO A 31 0.89 -3.41 -6.62
CA PRO A 31 -0.08 -2.37 -6.88
C PRO A 31 -1.22 -2.98 -7.70
N SER A 32 -2.35 -3.20 -7.06
CA SER A 32 -3.56 -3.64 -7.75
C SER A 32 -4.11 -2.42 -8.46
N VAL A 33 -3.80 -2.29 -9.75
CA VAL A 33 -4.53 -1.36 -10.60
C VAL A 33 -5.81 -2.06 -10.98
N ALA A 34 -6.92 -1.64 -10.39
CA ALA A 34 -8.23 -2.27 -10.58
C ALA A 34 -8.77 -2.11 -12.02
N GLU A 35 -8.21 -1.18 -12.78
CA GLU A 35 -8.61 -0.85 -14.14
C GLU A 35 -7.39 -0.79 -15.07
N GLY A 36 -7.62 -1.05 -16.36
CA GLY A 36 -6.55 -1.13 -17.37
C GLY A 36 -5.74 0.16 -17.55
N ALA A 37 -4.71 0.10 -18.36
CA ALA A 37 -3.86 1.23 -18.70
C ALA A 37 -4.67 2.36 -19.37
N LEU A 38 -4.26 3.61 -19.13
CA LEU A 38 -4.78 4.80 -19.79
C LEU A 38 -3.86 5.13 -20.96
N PRO A 39 -4.30 4.98 -22.22
CA PRO A 39 -3.52 5.39 -23.38
C PRO A 39 -3.52 6.92 -23.46
N LEU A 40 -2.37 7.54 -23.24
CA LEU A 40 -2.26 8.99 -23.18
C LEU A 40 -1.59 9.53 -24.45
N ASN A 41 -2.08 10.69 -24.91
CA ASN A 41 -1.55 11.42 -26.06
C ASN A 41 -0.20 12.05 -25.73
N ALA A 42 0.80 11.20 -25.62
CA ALA A 42 2.17 11.56 -25.30
C ALA A 42 3.13 10.53 -25.91
N ARG A 43 4.35 10.96 -26.19
CA ARG A 43 5.42 10.10 -26.70
C ARG A 43 6.23 9.44 -25.58
N ARG A 44 6.23 10.03 -24.39
CA ARG A 44 6.99 9.54 -23.23
C ARG A 44 6.35 9.97 -21.93
N LEU A 45 6.64 9.19 -20.88
CA LEU A 45 6.40 9.53 -19.49
C LEU A 45 7.75 9.68 -18.78
N GLU A 46 7.95 10.80 -18.12
CA GLU A 46 9.06 11.04 -17.21
C GLU A 46 8.51 11.03 -15.78
N ILE A 47 9.19 10.31 -14.88
CA ILE A 47 8.81 10.23 -13.47
C ILE A 47 9.95 10.84 -12.66
N ILE A 48 9.62 11.86 -11.87
CA ILE A 48 10.55 12.57 -11.01
C ILE A 48 10.10 12.34 -9.57
N GLU A 49 11.02 12.02 -8.67
CA GLU A 49 10.76 11.91 -7.25
C GLU A 49 11.47 13.05 -6.51
N ASN A 50 10.72 14.09 -6.16
CA ASN A 50 11.19 15.22 -5.37
C ASN A 50 10.96 15.05 -3.86
N TRP A 51 10.30 13.95 -3.46
CA TRP A 51 10.08 13.62 -2.05
C TRP A 51 11.29 12.91 -1.45
N LYS A 52 11.79 13.46 -0.34
CA LYS A 52 12.80 12.79 0.50
C LYS A 52 12.13 12.28 1.77
N MET A 53 12.02 10.97 1.89
CA MET A 53 11.40 10.32 3.04
C MET A 53 12.18 10.64 4.32
N PRO A 54 11.56 11.27 5.33
CA PRO A 54 12.17 11.43 6.64
C PRO A 54 12.38 10.08 7.31
N ILE A 55 13.46 9.95 8.08
CA ILE A 55 13.79 8.72 8.84
C ILE A 55 13.42 8.82 10.32
N GLU A 56 12.97 9.99 10.77
CA GLU A 56 12.60 10.24 12.16
C GLU A 56 11.09 10.01 12.38
N PRO A 57 10.70 9.64 13.61
CA PRO A 57 9.28 9.56 13.96
C PRO A 57 8.53 10.87 13.65
N PRO A 58 7.29 10.79 13.17
CA PRO A 58 6.43 9.59 13.06
C PRO A 58 6.58 8.79 11.78
N TYR A 59 7.56 9.10 10.92
CA TYR A 59 7.73 8.47 9.61
C TYR A 59 8.28 7.05 9.72
N ILE A 60 7.60 6.09 9.10
CA ILE A 60 7.99 4.68 9.04
C ILE A 60 8.11 4.16 7.59
N GLY A 61 7.94 5.03 6.61
CA GLY A 61 7.98 4.68 5.19
C GLY A 61 9.34 4.14 4.74
N HIS A 62 10.44 4.61 5.35
CA HIS A 62 11.80 4.13 5.08
C HIS A 62 12.02 2.64 5.45
N LEU A 63 11.14 2.08 6.29
CA LEU A 63 11.17 0.66 6.68
C LEU A 63 10.35 -0.24 5.74
N GLN A 64 9.65 0.34 4.76
CA GLN A 64 8.77 -0.42 3.89
C GLN A 64 9.51 -0.98 2.67
N GLN A 65 9.09 -2.19 2.24
CA GLN A 65 9.55 -2.83 1.02
C GLN A 65 8.32 -3.37 0.24
N PRO A 66 8.06 -2.88 -0.98
CA PRO A 66 8.78 -1.82 -1.71
C PRO A 66 8.65 -0.43 -1.06
N TYR A 67 9.58 0.45 -1.37
CA TYR A 67 9.58 1.83 -0.91
C TYR A 67 8.34 2.59 -1.44
N PRO A 68 7.67 3.44 -0.63
CA PRO A 68 6.41 4.08 -1.02
C PRO A 68 6.47 4.85 -2.33
N GLY A 69 7.53 5.61 -2.60
CA GLY A 69 7.73 6.31 -3.87
C GLY A 69 7.84 5.36 -5.05
N ASN A 70 8.49 4.19 -4.87
CA ASN A 70 8.58 3.17 -5.91
C ASN A 70 7.21 2.58 -6.26
N LEU A 71 6.27 2.48 -5.29
CA LEU A 71 4.90 2.03 -5.56
C LEU A 71 4.17 3.00 -6.49
N VAL A 72 4.29 4.31 -6.22
CA VAL A 72 3.70 5.34 -7.07
C VAL A 72 4.33 5.31 -8.48
N SER A 73 5.66 5.19 -8.58
CA SER A 73 6.37 5.09 -9.85
C SER A 73 5.96 3.84 -10.65
N GLN A 74 5.82 2.69 -10.00
CA GLN A 74 5.36 1.46 -10.63
C GLN A 74 3.89 1.54 -11.09
N TRP A 75 3.04 2.18 -10.29
CA TRP A 75 1.66 2.47 -10.69
C TRP A 75 1.65 3.36 -11.92
N ALA A 76 2.36 4.48 -11.91
CA ALA A 76 2.41 5.42 -13.03
C ALA A 76 2.87 4.74 -14.33
N THR A 77 3.94 3.95 -14.28
CA THR A 77 4.47 3.23 -15.45
C THR A 77 3.47 2.24 -16.06
N ARG A 78 2.60 1.64 -15.23
CA ARG A 78 1.58 0.68 -15.69
C ARG A 78 0.30 1.34 -16.15
N THR A 79 -0.07 2.44 -15.52
CA THR A 79 -1.36 3.09 -15.75
C THR A 79 -1.28 4.21 -16.77
N LEU A 80 -0.28 5.08 -16.68
CA LEU A 80 -0.13 6.24 -17.54
C LEU A 80 0.74 5.86 -18.75
N VAL A 81 0.13 5.23 -19.75
CA VAL A 81 0.86 4.66 -20.89
C VAL A 81 0.91 5.66 -22.04
N PRO A 82 2.11 6.13 -22.43
CA PRO A 82 2.26 6.92 -23.64
C PRO A 82 1.85 6.08 -24.87
N ALA A 83 0.85 6.54 -25.61
CA ALA A 83 0.27 5.80 -26.73
C ALA A 83 0.43 6.52 -28.08
N GLY A 84 1.25 7.59 -28.14
CA GLY A 84 1.55 8.32 -29.37
C GLY A 84 1.40 9.83 -29.22
N GLY A 85 1.50 10.54 -30.36
CA GLY A 85 1.43 11.98 -30.36
C GLY A 85 2.79 12.67 -30.11
N SER A 86 2.76 14.00 -29.98
CA SER A 86 3.94 14.83 -29.72
C SER A 86 4.06 15.26 -28.24
N GLY A 87 3.09 14.90 -27.43
CA GLY A 87 3.02 15.29 -26.02
C GLY A 87 4.09 14.63 -25.15
N GLU A 88 4.33 15.23 -24.02
CA GLU A 88 5.19 14.71 -22.95
C GLU A 88 4.40 14.69 -21.65
N LEU A 89 4.55 13.62 -20.88
CA LEU A 89 4.01 13.48 -19.54
C LEU A 89 5.15 13.55 -18.55
N ILE A 90 4.97 14.35 -17.50
CA ILE A 90 5.89 14.43 -16.38
C ILE A 90 5.07 14.19 -15.11
N LEU A 91 5.40 13.13 -14.38
CA LEU A 91 4.85 12.87 -13.06
C LEU A 91 5.90 13.24 -12.01
N ASP A 92 5.62 14.27 -11.24
CA ASP A 92 6.46 14.69 -10.11
C ASP A 92 5.83 14.19 -8.80
N ILE A 93 6.50 13.25 -8.15
CA ILE A 93 6.08 12.70 -6.85
C ILE A 93 6.58 13.64 -5.76
N THR A 94 5.66 14.43 -5.21
CA THR A 94 5.97 15.46 -4.20
C THR A 94 5.79 14.96 -2.77
N ARG A 95 5.08 13.84 -2.57
CA ARG A 95 4.92 13.18 -1.27
C ARG A 95 4.58 11.70 -1.42
N ALA A 96 5.32 10.86 -0.69
CA ALA A 96 5.03 9.43 -0.55
C ALA A 96 5.32 8.99 0.89
N ALA A 97 4.49 9.45 1.82
CA ALA A 97 4.72 9.34 3.25
C ALA A 97 3.92 8.18 3.86
N VAL A 98 4.55 7.48 4.81
CA VAL A 98 3.89 6.56 5.74
C VAL A 98 4.24 6.98 7.15
N THR A 99 3.23 7.25 7.95
CA THR A 99 3.41 7.66 9.35
C THR A 99 2.72 6.69 10.30
N LYS A 100 3.28 6.56 11.51
CA LYS A 100 2.66 5.88 12.65
C LYS A 100 2.64 6.83 13.83
N VAL A 101 1.45 7.24 14.25
CA VAL A 101 1.26 8.20 15.35
C VAL A 101 0.56 7.49 16.50
N LYS A 102 1.09 7.61 17.72
CA LYS A 102 0.40 7.11 18.91
C LYS A 102 -0.85 7.92 19.19
N LEU A 103 -1.94 7.21 19.51
CA LEU A 103 -3.19 7.83 19.91
C LEU A 103 -3.22 8.07 21.42
N PRO A 104 -3.91 9.13 21.88
CA PRO A 104 -4.08 9.38 23.31
C PRO A 104 -4.92 8.26 23.94
N ARG A 105 -4.45 7.70 25.06
CA ARG A 105 -5.18 6.68 25.81
C ARG A 105 -6.35 7.31 26.54
N GLN A 106 -7.51 6.65 26.45
CA GLN A 106 -8.66 7.01 27.28
C GLN A 106 -8.49 6.41 28.68
N VAL A 107 -8.48 7.26 29.69
CA VAL A 107 -8.35 6.86 31.09
C VAL A 107 -9.73 6.58 31.67
N GLY A 108 -9.97 5.35 32.20
CA GLY A 108 -11.21 4.97 32.85
C GLY A 108 -11.21 3.50 33.25
N LEU A 109 -11.93 3.15 34.31
CA LEU A 109 -11.99 1.79 34.86
C LEU A 109 -12.57 0.76 33.84
N THR A 110 -13.52 1.18 33.03
CA THR A 110 -14.08 0.35 31.93
C THR A 110 -13.12 0.16 30.78
N ASN A 111 -12.23 1.10 30.54
CA ASN A 111 -11.26 1.06 29.43
C ASN A 111 -10.03 0.21 29.75
N ALA A 112 -9.80 -0.10 31.02
CA ALA A 112 -8.70 -1.00 31.44
C ALA A 112 -8.92 -2.47 31.04
N LEU A 113 -10.15 -2.85 30.68
CA LEU A 113 -10.54 -4.21 30.29
C LEU A 113 -10.78 -4.37 28.78
N THR A 114 -10.63 -3.30 27.98
CA THR A 114 -10.85 -3.32 26.55
C THR A 114 -9.54 -3.07 25.80
N ASP A 115 -9.35 -3.77 24.69
CA ASP A 115 -8.21 -3.56 23.79
C ASP A 115 -8.40 -2.19 23.10
N GLN A 116 -7.61 -1.19 23.51
CA GLN A 116 -7.73 0.16 22.99
C GLN A 116 -6.91 0.37 21.73
N GLN A 117 -7.36 1.31 20.90
CA GLN A 117 -6.56 1.75 19.73
C GLN A 117 -5.32 2.49 20.25
N ASP A 118 -4.13 1.98 19.89
CA ASP A 118 -2.83 2.51 20.36
C ASP A 118 -2.22 3.49 19.38
N ALA A 119 -2.38 3.22 18.09
CA ALA A 119 -1.75 4.06 17.07
C ALA A 119 -2.58 4.15 15.78
N GLU A 120 -2.38 5.24 15.05
CA GLU A 120 -2.85 5.45 13.70
C GLU A 120 -1.70 5.25 12.72
N ILE A 121 -1.93 4.45 11.68
CA ILE A 121 -1.08 4.35 10.49
C ILE A 121 -1.75 5.15 9.40
N LYS A 122 -1.02 6.09 8.80
CA LYS A 122 -1.52 6.91 7.70
C LYS A 122 -0.55 6.89 6.54
N VAL A 123 -1.09 6.72 5.33
CA VAL A 123 -0.36 6.86 4.06
C VAL A 123 -0.86 8.10 3.34
N GLU A 124 0.07 8.86 2.79
CA GLU A 124 -0.21 10.06 2.00
C GLU A 124 0.63 10.02 0.72
N PHE A 125 -0.05 10.06 -0.43
CA PHE A 125 0.56 10.24 -1.74
C PHE A 125 0.14 11.57 -2.34
N GLU A 126 1.12 12.36 -2.78
CA GLU A 126 0.89 13.57 -3.57
C GLU A 126 1.80 13.55 -4.79
N ALA A 127 1.24 13.86 -5.93
CA ALA A 127 1.98 14.01 -7.17
C ALA A 127 1.39 15.12 -8.04
N GLN A 128 2.20 15.66 -8.93
CA GLN A 128 1.75 16.58 -9.98
C GLN A 128 1.98 15.91 -11.33
N LEU A 129 0.91 15.75 -12.10
CA LEU A 129 0.98 15.25 -13.46
C LEU A 129 0.88 16.43 -14.42
N MET A 130 1.93 16.66 -15.19
CA MET A 130 1.97 17.66 -16.24
C MET A 130 1.90 17.00 -17.59
N TRP A 131 1.03 17.49 -18.46
CA TRP A 131 0.96 17.13 -19.86
C TRP A 131 1.30 18.35 -20.69
N LEU A 132 2.29 18.22 -21.54
CA LEU A 132 2.81 19.27 -22.39
C LEU A 132 2.68 18.84 -23.85
N GLN A 133 2.00 19.63 -24.66
CA GLN A 133 1.84 19.39 -26.10
C GLN A 133 2.61 20.44 -26.88
N PRO A 134 3.83 20.13 -27.36
CA PRO A 134 4.66 21.10 -28.09
C PRO A 134 4.01 21.60 -29.40
N VAL A 135 3.28 20.72 -30.08
CA VAL A 135 2.52 21.07 -31.28
C VAL A 135 1.13 21.51 -30.88
N GLY A 136 0.81 22.77 -31.13
CA GLY A 136 -0.46 23.38 -30.71
C GLY A 136 -0.41 24.14 -29.38
N GLY A 137 0.66 24.00 -28.59
CA GLY A 137 0.91 24.78 -27.37
C GLY A 137 -0.02 24.45 -26.20
N SER A 138 -0.75 23.34 -26.24
CA SER A 138 -1.62 22.91 -25.13
C SER A 138 -0.82 22.38 -23.96
N GLN A 139 -1.25 22.70 -22.75
CA GLN A 139 -0.66 22.18 -21.52
C GLN A 139 -1.74 21.97 -20.46
N ALA A 140 -1.56 20.98 -19.64
CA ALA A 140 -2.40 20.72 -18.47
C ALA A 140 -1.55 20.33 -17.26
N MET A 141 -1.98 20.72 -16.09
CA MET A 141 -1.39 20.31 -14.81
C MET A 141 -2.48 19.82 -13.88
N ILE A 142 -2.29 18.64 -13.35
CA ILE A 142 -3.21 17.99 -12.42
C ILE A 142 -2.47 17.74 -11.12
N LYS A 143 -3.06 18.14 -10.00
CA LYS A 143 -2.61 17.71 -8.67
C LYS A 143 -3.34 16.45 -8.26
N LEU A 144 -2.58 15.39 -7.98
CA LEU A 144 -3.07 14.12 -7.47
C LEU A 144 -2.78 14.03 -5.98
N VAL A 145 -3.81 13.77 -5.18
CA VAL A 145 -3.68 13.62 -3.72
C VAL A 145 -4.52 12.44 -3.28
N ALA A 146 -3.91 11.50 -2.60
CA ALA A 146 -4.62 10.39 -2.00
C ALA A 146 -4.07 10.09 -0.61
N SER A 147 -4.96 9.76 0.32
CA SER A 147 -4.58 9.33 1.65
C SER A 147 -5.49 8.23 2.16
N HIS A 148 -4.92 7.37 2.99
CA HIS A 148 -5.68 6.37 3.73
C HIS A 148 -5.10 6.24 5.14
N ALA A 149 -5.96 6.01 6.13
CA ALA A 149 -5.55 5.83 7.52
C ALA A 149 -6.33 4.68 8.16
N VAL A 150 -5.64 3.92 9.01
CA VAL A 150 -6.25 2.88 9.85
C VAL A 150 -5.69 3.00 11.26
N THR A 151 -6.49 2.64 12.25
CA THR A 151 -6.02 2.52 13.64
C THR A 151 -5.68 1.07 13.95
N ILE A 152 -4.69 0.87 14.81
CA ILE A 152 -4.27 -0.45 15.29
C ILE A 152 -4.40 -0.52 16.82
N PRO A 153 -4.90 -1.64 17.38
CA PRO A 153 -5.01 -1.84 18.81
C PRO A 153 -3.65 -2.07 19.47
N GLU A 154 -3.62 -1.90 20.80
CA GLU A 154 -2.41 -2.10 21.62
C GLU A 154 -1.88 -3.53 21.54
N SER A 155 -2.78 -4.52 21.40
CA SER A 155 -2.43 -5.93 21.27
C SER A 155 -1.84 -6.33 19.93
N SER A 156 -1.71 -5.40 18.95
CA SER A 156 -1.23 -5.69 17.61
C SER A 156 0.19 -6.22 17.60
N SER A 157 0.37 -7.38 16.97
CA SER A 157 1.70 -7.93 16.68
C SER A 157 2.42 -7.13 15.59
N ALA A 158 3.73 -7.34 15.44
CA ALA A 158 4.50 -6.75 14.35
C ALA A 158 3.95 -7.13 12.96
N ASN A 159 3.39 -8.33 12.81
CA ASN A 159 2.75 -8.78 11.57
C ASN A 159 1.42 -8.04 11.31
N ASP A 160 0.65 -7.75 12.36
CA ASP A 160 -0.58 -6.97 12.23
C ASP A 160 -0.29 -5.55 11.78
N VAL A 161 0.74 -4.93 12.37
CA VAL A 161 1.22 -3.60 11.95
C VAL A 161 1.64 -3.62 10.48
N LYS A 162 2.42 -4.62 10.05
CA LYS A 162 2.85 -4.75 8.65
C LYS A 162 1.67 -4.93 7.70
N ARG A 163 0.68 -5.74 8.08
CA ARG A 163 -0.55 -5.93 7.29
C ARG A 163 -1.33 -4.61 7.16
N ALA A 164 -1.53 -3.89 8.27
CA ALA A 164 -2.21 -2.60 8.27
C ALA A 164 -1.50 -1.55 7.39
N VAL A 165 -0.16 -1.50 7.43
CA VAL A 165 0.62 -0.64 6.52
C VAL A 165 0.37 -1.01 5.06
N ASN A 166 0.39 -2.31 4.72
CA ASN A 166 0.17 -2.78 3.35
C ASN A 166 -1.24 -2.46 2.86
N GLU A 167 -2.25 -2.63 3.71
CA GLU A 167 -3.63 -2.26 3.40
C GLU A 167 -3.76 -0.75 3.15
N CYS A 168 -3.15 0.07 4.00
CA CYS A 168 -3.11 1.51 3.80
C CYS A 168 -2.42 1.93 2.50
N LEU A 169 -1.27 1.31 2.18
CA LEU A 169 -0.53 1.61 0.95
C LEU A 169 -1.37 1.29 -0.30
N ASN A 170 -2.03 0.12 -0.31
CA ASN A 170 -2.89 -0.28 -1.43
C ASN A 170 -4.11 0.64 -1.56
N ALA A 171 -4.81 0.93 -0.46
CA ALA A 171 -5.98 1.80 -0.48
C ALA A 171 -5.66 3.24 -0.91
N ALA A 172 -4.52 3.78 -0.47
CA ALA A 172 -4.06 5.09 -0.90
C ALA A 172 -3.67 5.09 -2.40
N LEU A 173 -3.03 4.02 -2.89
CA LEU A 173 -2.67 3.89 -4.31
C LEU A 173 -3.91 3.76 -5.20
N GLU A 174 -4.92 3.00 -4.79
CA GLU A 174 -6.22 2.93 -5.48
C GLU A 174 -6.93 4.30 -5.47
N GLY A 175 -6.81 5.05 -4.38
CA GLY A 175 -7.31 6.41 -4.29
C GLY A 175 -6.63 7.34 -5.31
N LEU A 176 -5.31 7.21 -5.46
CA LEU A 176 -4.52 7.97 -6.43
C LEU A 176 -4.91 7.63 -7.86
N ASP A 177 -5.09 6.34 -8.16
CA ASP A 177 -5.55 5.85 -9.47
C ASP A 177 -6.92 6.41 -9.85
N ARG A 178 -7.90 6.28 -8.94
CA ARG A 178 -9.24 6.84 -9.18
C ARG A 178 -9.21 8.35 -9.44
N GLN A 179 -8.42 9.08 -8.67
CA GLN A 179 -8.31 10.53 -8.87
C GLN A 179 -7.65 10.86 -10.22
N ALA A 180 -6.58 10.16 -10.59
CA ALA A 180 -5.91 10.36 -11.87
C ALA A 180 -6.88 10.16 -13.05
N ARG A 181 -7.67 9.09 -13.03
CA ARG A 181 -8.68 8.82 -14.06
C ARG A 181 -9.72 9.91 -14.14
N LEU A 182 -10.28 10.32 -12.99
CA LEU A 182 -11.29 11.37 -12.93
C LEU A 182 -10.77 12.73 -13.42
N GLU A 183 -9.53 13.05 -13.13
CA GLU A 183 -8.96 14.34 -13.57
C GLU A 183 -8.53 14.31 -15.03
N LEU A 184 -7.98 13.19 -15.51
CA LEU A 184 -7.60 13.03 -16.91
C LEU A 184 -8.81 12.99 -17.84
N ASP A 185 -9.93 12.41 -17.41
CA ASP A 185 -11.19 12.36 -18.18
C ASP A 185 -11.79 13.74 -18.44
N LYS A 186 -11.45 14.73 -17.61
CA LYS A 186 -11.90 16.13 -17.79
C LYS A 186 -11.11 16.89 -18.85
N LEU A 187 -10.00 16.32 -19.30
CA LEU A 187 -9.11 16.98 -20.25
C LEU A 187 -9.35 16.48 -21.67
N ASP A 188 -9.61 17.41 -22.58
CA ASP A 188 -9.78 17.09 -23.98
C ASP A 188 -8.46 16.60 -24.60
N ASN A 189 -8.52 15.56 -25.44
CA ASN A 189 -7.41 15.05 -26.24
C ASN A 189 -6.20 14.52 -25.45
N VAL A 190 -6.30 14.27 -24.16
CA VAL A 190 -5.23 13.70 -23.36
C VAL A 190 -5.32 12.17 -23.33
N ILE A 191 -6.52 11.61 -23.18
CA ILE A 191 -6.77 10.17 -23.29
C ILE A 191 -7.09 9.87 -24.76
N LEU A 192 -6.39 8.89 -25.32
CA LEU A 192 -6.68 8.37 -26.66
C LEU A 192 -7.80 7.33 -26.60
N PRO A 193 -8.65 7.24 -27.66
CA PRO A 193 -9.73 6.27 -27.74
C PRO A 193 -9.24 4.82 -27.86
#